data_7e657d434f4b54429b796003c9dba402
#
_entry.id   7e657d434f4b54429b796003c9dba402
#
_cell.length_a   1.000
_cell.length_b   1.000
_cell.length_c   1.000
_cell.angle_alpha   90.00
_cell.angle_beta   90.00
_cell.angle_gamma   90.00
#
_symmetry.space_group_name_H-M   'P 1'
#
loop_
_entity.id
_entity.type
_entity.pdbx_description
1 polymer ?
#
loop_
_entity_poly.entity_id
_entity_poly.type
_entity_poly.pdbx_seq_one_letter_code
_entity_poly.pdbx_strand_id
1 'polypeptide(L)'
;MSEEDLKSSQHENKVPGRTVGFFVMSAIIVFVAIWMSIQGNDRALTDLSERSKLENYSASLPSELRLANLPLLGFVEVEAGEFLMGSNPLLDRLAYENERWSSRQRQGEVYLPSFFISRYETTIAQFGVYADEVGLDIRQINLVGSPDLAAYNVTWSDAVGYASWLDSKLRSSPRTPERLKAILEGGGRVTLPSEAEWEKAARSTDGRIFPW
;
A
#
# COMPACT_ATOMS: atom_id res chain seq x y z
N MET A 1 30.14 -80.67 -22.90
CA MET A 1 29.33 -79.73 -22.04
C MET A 1 29.86 -78.37 -22.34
N SER A 2 29.21 -77.72 -23.30
CA SER A 2 29.68 -76.55 -24.06
C SER A 2 29.41 -75.26 -23.30
N GLU A 3 30.30 -74.30 -23.53
CA GLU A 3 30.36 -72.94 -22.98
C GLU A 3 29.16 -72.03 -23.33
N GLU A 4 28.04 -72.57 -23.79
CA GLU A 4 26.87 -71.76 -24.24
C GLU A 4 25.79 -71.56 -23.20
N ASP A 5 25.85 -72.14 -22.02
CA ASP A 5 24.77 -72.09 -21.01
C ASP A 5 24.93 -70.99 -19.94
N LEU A 6 25.89 -70.06 -20.08
CA LEU A 6 26.16 -69.06 -19.03
C LEU A 6 25.87 -67.59 -19.48
N LYS A 7 25.06 -67.39 -20.53
CA LYS A 7 24.75 -66.05 -21.02
C LYS A 7 23.27 -65.64 -20.98
N SER A 8 22.47 -66.17 -20.11
CA SER A 8 21.06 -65.74 -19.98
C SER A 8 20.67 -65.47 -18.52
N SER A 9 21.14 -64.38 -17.98
CA SER A 9 20.45 -63.74 -16.80
C SER A 9 21.08 -62.41 -16.42
N GLN A 10 21.07 -61.43 -17.31
CA GLN A 10 21.15 -60.03 -16.88
C GLN A 10 20.20 -59.20 -17.78
N HIS A 11 18.91 -59.28 -17.52
CA HIS A 11 17.97 -58.28 -17.94
C HIS A 11 18.09 -57.09 -17.00
N GLU A 12 19.02 -56.20 -17.29
CA GLU A 12 19.09 -54.90 -16.71
C GLU A 12 17.86 -54.13 -17.18
N ASN A 13 16.89 -53.93 -16.27
CA ASN A 13 15.72 -53.09 -16.50
C ASN A 13 16.18 -51.62 -16.56
N LYS A 14 16.72 -51.17 -17.72
CA LYS A 14 16.96 -49.77 -18.03
C LYS A 14 15.61 -49.07 -18.17
N VAL A 15 15.15 -48.41 -17.14
CA VAL A 15 14.04 -47.47 -17.25
C VAL A 15 14.46 -46.38 -18.25
N PRO A 16 13.73 -46.19 -19.36
CA PRO A 16 14.16 -45.22 -20.40
C PRO A 16 14.19 -43.83 -19.79
N GLY A 17 15.30 -43.11 -19.98
CA GLY A 17 15.57 -41.79 -19.35
C GLY A 17 14.48 -40.74 -19.58
N ARG A 18 13.63 -40.93 -20.60
CA ARG A 18 12.41 -40.11 -20.82
C ARG A 18 11.35 -40.29 -19.71
N THR A 19 11.20 -41.49 -19.17
CA THR A 19 10.23 -41.80 -18.07
C THR A 19 10.71 -41.21 -16.75
N VAL A 20 12.01 -41.28 -16.46
CA VAL A 20 12.59 -40.67 -15.25
C VAL A 20 12.44 -39.13 -15.30
N GLY A 21 12.72 -38.51 -16.44
CA GLY A 21 12.52 -37.07 -16.65
C GLY A 21 11.06 -36.62 -16.43
N PHE A 22 10.10 -37.44 -16.86
CA PHE A 22 8.68 -37.11 -16.66
C PHE A 22 8.26 -37.15 -15.20
N PHE A 23 8.74 -38.13 -14.44
CA PHE A 23 8.47 -38.23 -12.99
C PHE A 23 9.13 -37.11 -12.20
N VAL A 24 10.35 -36.72 -12.55
CA VAL A 24 11.04 -35.59 -11.90
C VAL A 24 10.33 -34.27 -12.17
N MET A 25 9.93 -33.99 -13.43
CA MET A 25 9.15 -32.79 -13.77
C MET A 25 7.80 -32.77 -13.06
N SER A 26 7.08 -33.89 -13.02
CA SER A 26 5.81 -33.97 -12.32
C SER A 26 5.95 -33.74 -10.81
N ALA A 27 6.98 -34.27 -10.19
CA ALA A 27 7.28 -34.05 -8.78
C ALA A 27 7.61 -32.57 -8.48
N ILE A 28 8.37 -31.90 -9.37
CA ILE A 28 8.68 -30.46 -9.24
C ILE A 28 7.41 -29.63 -9.34
N ILE A 29 6.53 -29.92 -10.32
CA ILE A 29 5.27 -29.18 -10.51
C ILE A 29 4.38 -29.35 -9.26
N VAL A 30 4.25 -30.55 -8.73
CA VAL A 30 3.48 -30.81 -7.51
C VAL A 30 4.09 -30.10 -6.31
N PHE A 31 5.41 -30.11 -6.15
CA PHE A 31 6.11 -29.42 -5.07
C PHE A 31 5.91 -27.90 -5.16
N VAL A 32 6.03 -27.32 -6.35
CA VAL A 32 5.80 -25.88 -6.57
C VAL A 32 4.34 -25.52 -6.29
N ALA A 33 3.39 -26.34 -6.72
CA ALA A 33 1.97 -26.12 -6.46
C ALA A 33 1.64 -26.17 -4.95
N ILE A 34 2.21 -27.14 -4.23
CA ILE A 34 2.07 -27.27 -2.77
C ILE A 34 2.73 -26.05 -2.08
N TRP A 35 3.94 -25.68 -2.49
CA TRP A 35 4.64 -24.53 -1.92
C TRP A 35 3.90 -23.21 -2.14
N MET A 36 3.35 -22.99 -3.35
CA MET A 36 2.50 -21.83 -3.65
C MET A 36 1.21 -21.84 -2.84
N SER A 37 0.59 -23.03 -2.63
CA SER A 37 -0.62 -23.18 -1.82
C SER A 37 -0.36 -22.86 -0.34
N ILE A 38 0.78 -23.31 0.21
CA ILE A 38 1.19 -23.01 1.59
C ILE A 38 1.44 -21.51 1.74
N GLN A 39 2.21 -20.90 0.83
CA GLN A 39 2.48 -19.44 0.88
C GLN A 39 1.21 -18.61 0.69
N GLY A 40 0.29 -19.04 -0.16
CA GLY A 40 -1.00 -18.37 -0.34
C GLY A 40 -1.86 -18.43 0.93
N ASN A 41 -1.83 -19.57 1.61
CA ASN A 41 -2.60 -19.77 2.85
C ASN A 41 -2.01 -18.96 4.03
N ASP A 42 -0.68 -18.89 4.14
CA ASP A 42 -0.02 -18.09 5.17
C ASP A 42 -0.31 -16.59 5.00
N ARG A 43 -0.30 -16.08 3.75
CA ARG A 43 -0.68 -14.69 3.46
C ARG A 43 -2.15 -14.43 3.77
N ALA A 44 -3.04 -15.35 3.41
CA ALA A 44 -4.47 -15.23 3.71
C ALA A 44 -4.74 -15.25 5.22
N LEU A 45 -4.06 -16.11 5.98
CA LEU A 45 -4.18 -16.19 7.44
C LEU A 45 -3.61 -14.95 8.12
N THR A 46 -2.50 -14.40 7.62
CA THR A 46 -1.92 -13.14 8.12
C THR A 46 -2.87 -11.98 7.85
N ASP A 47 -3.43 -11.89 6.66
CA ASP A 47 -4.41 -10.85 6.29
C ASP A 47 -5.70 -10.96 7.12
N LEU A 48 -6.21 -12.17 7.35
CA LEU A 48 -7.37 -12.40 8.22
C LEU A 48 -7.07 -12.08 9.69
N SER A 49 -5.86 -12.38 10.19
CA SER A 49 -5.41 -12.03 11.54
C SER A 49 -5.27 -10.53 11.70
N GLU A 50 -4.70 -9.84 10.72
CA GLU A 50 -4.61 -8.37 10.72
C GLU A 50 -6.01 -7.73 10.60
N ARG A 51 -6.89 -8.26 9.76
CA ARG A 51 -8.29 -7.81 9.67
C ARG A 51 -9.07 -8.02 10.96
N SER A 52 -8.92 -9.18 11.63
CA SER A 52 -9.59 -9.43 12.90
C SER A 52 -9.05 -8.56 14.04
N LYS A 53 -7.76 -8.23 14.02
CA LYS A 53 -7.19 -7.22 14.92
C LYS A 53 -7.76 -5.84 14.60
N LEU A 54 -7.91 -5.47 13.33
CA LEU A 54 -8.51 -4.22 12.89
C LEU A 54 -10.00 -4.13 13.29
N GLU A 55 -10.76 -5.20 13.17
CA GLU A 55 -12.18 -5.26 13.58
C GLU A 55 -12.36 -5.15 15.10
N ASN A 56 -11.56 -5.87 15.88
CA ASN A 56 -11.60 -5.79 17.35
C ASN A 56 -11.13 -4.43 17.88
N TYR A 57 -10.29 -3.75 17.16
CA TYR A 57 -9.82 -2.42 17.47
C TYR A 57 -10.82 -1.34 17.03
N SER A 58 -11.62 -1.57 16.00
CA SER A 58 -12.66 -0.68 15.46
C SER A 58 -13.75 -0.31 16.49
N ALA A 59 -13.92 -1.12 17.55
CA ALA A 59 -14.92 -0.84 18.58
C ALA A 59 -14.57 0.31 19.54
N SER A 60 -13.34 0.84 19.54
CA SER A 60 -12.87 1.84 20.50
C SER A 60 -12.59 3.23 19.94
N LEU A 61 -12.49 3.40 18.64
CA LEU A 61 -12.22 4.70 17.97
C LEU A 61 -13.47 5.25 17.30
N PRO A 62 -13.45 6.51 16.86
CA PRO A 62 -14.64 7.08 16.25
C PRO A 62 -15.00 6.29 14.99
N SER A 63 -15.72 5.18 15.22
CA SER A 63 -16.38 4.41 14.17
C SER A 63 -17.18 5.33 13.24
N GLU A 64 -17.57 6.49 13.77
CA GLU A 64 -18.18 7.59 13.08
C GLU A 64 -17.37 8.13 11.90
N LEU A 65 -16.04 8.20 12.04
CA LEU A 65 -15.16 8.75 10.99
C LEU A 65 -14.55 7.68 10.09
N ARG A 66 -14.75 6.40 10.39
CA ARG A 66 -14.17 5.27 9.64
C ARG A 66 -12.64 5.33 9.49
N LEU A 67 -11.96 6.05 10.39
CA LEU A 67 -10.51 6.18 10.35
C LEU A 67 -9.84 4.85 10.72
N ALA A 68 -8.61 4.70 10.23
CA ALA A 68 -7.83 3.50 10.50
C ALA A 68 -7.60 3.34 12.00
N ASN A 69 -7.76 2.11 12.45
CA ASN A 69 -7.55 1.75 13.83
C ASN A 69 -6.10 1.38 14.12
N LEU A 70 -5.23 2.27 13.77
CA LEU A 70 -3.79 2.22 13.93
C LEU A 70 -3.38 3.32 14.91
N PRO A 71 -2.18 3.24 15.48
CA PRO A 71 -1.60 4.37 16.18
C PRO A 71 -1.75 5.65 15.35
N LEU A 72 -2.09 6.76 15.97
CA LEU A 72 -2.31 8.05 15.30
C LEU A 72 -3.39 8.02 14.20
N LEU A 73 -4.39 7.12 14.30
CA LEU A 73 -5.50 6.99 13.35
C LEU A 73 -5.06 6.69 11.91
N GLY A 74 -3.90 6.05 11.77
CA GLY A 74 -3.30 5.73 10.48
C GLY A 74 -2.40 6.82 9.89
N PHE A 75 -2.23 7.95 10.57
CA PHE A 75 -1.23 8.92 10.18
C PHE A 75 0.18 8.42 10.54
N VAL A 76 1.13 8.61 9.62
CA VAL A 76 2.53 8.24 9.77
C VAL A 76 3.38 9.50 9.68
N GLU A 77 4.34 9.64 10.58
CA GLU A 77 5.30 10.74 10.53
C GLU A 77 6.32 10.53 9.41
N VAL A 78 6.55 11.57 8.63
CA VAL A 78 7.68 11.73 7.73
C VAL A 78 8.62 12.74 8.38
N GLU A 79 9.83 12.29 8.68
CA GLU A 79 10.82 13.11 9.38
C GLU A 79 11.24 14.34 8.57
N ALA A 80 11.59 15.42 9.30
CA ALA A 80 12.19 16.61 8.69
C ALA A 80 13.48 16.28 7.97
N GLY A 81 13.78 17.00 6.92
CA GLY A 81 15.06 16.87 6.20
C GLY A 81 14.93 17.10 4.70
N GLU A 82 16.05 17.08 4.04
CA GLU A 82 16.18 17.22 2.60
C GLU A 82 15.83 15.92 1.87
N PHE A 83 15.31 16.05 0.67
CA PHE A 83 15.11 14.95 -0.28
C PHE A 83 15.29 15.46 -1.70
N LEU A 84 15.57 14.55 -2.63
CA LEU A 84 15.73 14.85 -4.04
C LEU A 84 14.38 14.80 -4.74
N MET A 85 13.81 15.96 -5.05
CA MET A 85 12.52 16.08 -5.74
C MET A 85 12.69 16.12 -7.26
N GLY A 86 11.76 15.54 -7.96
CA GLY A 86 11.72 15.48 -9.43
C GLY A 86 12.40 14.24 -10.00
N SER A 87 12.26 14.01 -11.31
CA SER A 87 12.77 12.84 -12.00
C SER A 87 13.81 13.20 -13.05
N ASN A 88 14.85 12.34 -13.17
CA ASN A 88 15.90 12.48 -14.17
C ASN A 88 15.74 11.39 -15.26
N PRO A 89 15.39 11.74 -16.51
CA PRO A 89 15.18 10.78 -17.59
C PRO A 89 16.42 10.00 -17.98
N LEU A 90 17.62 10.42 -17.56
CA LEU A 90 18.85 9.64 -17.76
C LEU A 90 18.92 8.42 -16.83
N LEU A 91 18.24 8.51 -15.67
CA LEU A 91 18.16 7.45 -14.67
C LEU A 91 16.83 6.71 -14.73
N ASP A 92 15.75 7.44 -14.92
CA ASP A 92 14.39 6.93 -15.08
C ASP A 92 13.87 7.17 -16.49
N ARG A 93 13.82 6.11 -17.29
CA ARG A 93 13.35 6.18 -18.69
C ARG A 93 11.83 6.42 -18.80
N LEU A 94 11.10 6.25 -17.71
CA LEU A 94 9.64 6.48 -17.63
C LEU A 94 9.31 7.89 -17.13
N ALA A 95 10.32 8.70 -16.79
CA ALA A 95 10.11 10.06 -16.31
C ALA A 95 9.43 10.94 -17.36
N TYR A 96 8.40 11.66 -16.95
CA TYR A 96 7.69 12.64 -17.77
C TYR A 96 8.32 14.03 -17.66
N GLU A 97 8.07 14.87 -18.66
CA GLU A 97 8.57 16.26 -18.65
C GLU A 97 8.01 17.12 -17.53
N ASN A 98 6.81 16.83 -17.05
CA ASN A 98 6.17 17.53 -15.92
C ASN A 98 6.67 17.08 -14.54
N GLU A 99 7.49 16.03 -14.46
CA GLU A 99 8.12 15.58 -13.21
C GLU A 99 9.42 16.33 -12.89
N ARG A 100 9.76 17.35 -13.67
CA ARG A 100 10.92 18.20 -13.37
C ARG A 100 10.66 19.08 -12.16
N TRP A 101 11.66 19.24 -11.32
CA TRP A 101 11.62 20.12 -10.15
C TRP A 101 11.41 21.59 -10.50
N SER A 102 11.98 22.05 -11.61
CA SER A 102 11.80 23.42 -12.11
C SER A 102 11.91 23.49 -13.62
N SER A 103 11.60 24.65 -14.21
CA SER A 103 11.76 24.90 -15.65
C SER A 103 13.22 24.73 -16.16
N ARG A 104 14.20 24.82 -15.26
CA ARG A 104 15.63 24.76 -15.60
C ARG A 104 16.32 23.49 -15.11
N GLN A 105 15.80 22.86 -14.07
CA GLN A 105 16.41 21.70 -13.43
C GLN A 105 15.39 20.57 -13.31
N ARG A 106 15.85 19.35 -13.62
CA ARG A 106 15.00 18.16 -13.55
C ARG A 106 14.82 17.68 -12.11
N GLN A 107 15.85 17.76 -11.31
CA GLN A 107 15.84 17.40 -9.90
C GLN A 107 16.44 18.53 -9.07
N GLY A 108 15.98 18.65 -7.82
CA GLY A 108 16.51 19.62 -6.85
C GLY A 108 16.34 19.13 -5.42
N GLU A 109 17.24 19.54 -4.56
CA GLU A 109 17.14 19.28 -3.12
C GLU A 109 16.10 20.22 -2.51
N VAL A 110 15.13 19.63 -1.79
CA VAL A 110 14.05 20.33 -1.11
C VAL A 110 14.03 19.93 0.34
N TYR A 111 14.12 20.91 1.24
CA TYR A 111 13.94 20.70 2.67
C TYR A 111 12.48 20.80 3.05
N LEU A 112 11.96 19.79 3.78
CA LEU A 112 10.65 19.82 4.41
C LEU A 112 10.78 19.66 5.92
N PRO A 113 9.99 20.39 6.72
CA PRO A 113 9.80 20.08 8.13
C PRO A 113 9.14 18.71 8.27
N SER A 114 9.12 18.16 9.50
CA SER A 114 8.37 16.92 9.74
C SER A 114 6.89 17.17 9.53
N PHE A 115 6.22 16.19 8.94
CA PHE A 115 4.78 16.21 8.70
C PHE A 115 4.19 14.81 8.89
N PHE A 116 2.88 14.74 8.97
CA PHE A 116 2.14 13.48 9.08
C PHE A 116 1.32 13.27 7.82
N ILE A 117 1.37 12.06 7.27
CA ILE A 117 0.60 11.68 6.10
C ILE A 117 -0.21 10.42 6.40
N SER A 118 -1.39 10.28 5.83
CA SER A 118 -2.17 9.04 5.94
C SER A 118 -1.42 7.90 5.25
N ARG A 119 -1.35 6.74 5.91
CA ARG A 119 -0.71 5.53 5.36
C ARG A 119 -1.44 5.02 4.11
N TYR A 120 -2.74 5.23 4.05
CA TYR A 120 -3.60 4.79 2.98
C TYR A 120 -4.34 5.98 2.40
N GLU A 121 -4.79 5.84 1.18
CA GLU A 121 -5.72 6.77 0.56
C GLU A 121 -7.02 6.85 1.36
N THR A 122 -7.69 8.01 1.30
CA THR A 122 -9.04 8.15 1.87
C THR A 122 -9.99 7.18 1.18
N THR A 123 -10.67 6.36 1.95
CA THR A 123 -11.58 5.35 1.40
C THR A 123 -12.95 5.91 1.05
N ILE A 124 -13.71 5.16 0.22
CA ILE A 124 -15.12 5.46 -0.10
C ILE A 124 -15.93 5.59 1.18
N ALA A 125 -15.73 4.71 2.18
CA ALA A 125 -16.44 4.78 3.44
C ALA A 125 -16.12 6.04 4.24
N GLN A 126 -14.86 6.45 4.29
CA GLN A 126 -14.43 7.69 4.98
C GLN A 126 -15.00 8.92 4.31
N PHE A 127 -14.88 9.01 3.00
CA PHE A 127 -15.43 10.12 2.24
C PHE A 127 -16.96 10.15 2.29
N GLY A 128 -17.62 8.99 2.31
CA GLY A 128 -19.06 8.86 2.44
C GLY A 128 -19.60 9.48 3.73
N VAL A 129 -18.93 9.28 4.88
CA VAL A 129 -19.30 9.91 6.14
C VAL A 129 -19.30 11.44 6.06
N TYR A 130 -18.27 12.00 5.42
CA TYR A 130 -18.21 13.45 5.16
C TYR A 130 -19.35 13.89 4.25
N ALA A 131 -19.53 13.19 3.13
CA ALA A 131 -20.55 13.54 2.13
C ALA A 131 -21.98 13.54 2.74
N ASP A 132 -22.28 12.51 3.54
CA ASP A 132 -23.57 12.40 4.23
C ASP A 132 -23.79 13.58 5.21
N GLU A 133 -22.76 13.97 5.97
CA GLU A 133 -22.87 15.06 6.95
C GLU A 133 -23.02 16.44 6.30
N VAL A 134 -22.37 16.67 5.15
CA VAL A 134 -22.47 17.97 4.46
C VAL A 134 -23.56 17.99 3.36
N GLY A 135 -24.28 16.89 3.19
CA GLY A 135 -25.35 16.78 2.19
C GLY A 135 -24.86 16.67 0.75
N LEU A 136 -23.65 16.16 0.53
CA LEU A 136 -23.11 15.91 -0.79
C LEU A 136 -23.65 14.59 -1.33
N ASP A 137 -24.32 14.59 -2.48
CA ASP A 137 -24.82 13.35 -3.10
C ASP A 137 -23.69 12.59 -3.81
N ILE A 138 -23.19 11.54 -3.11
CA ILE A 138 -22.12 10.68 -3.63
C ILE A 138 -22.49 9.94 -4.94
N ARG A 139 -23.78 9.82 -5.25
CA ARG A 139 -24.22 9.22 -6.51
C ARG A 139 -23.99 10.15 -7.69
N GLN A 140 -24.05 11.46 -7.47
CA GLN A 140 -23.75 12.46 -8.52
C GLN A 140 -22.27 12.43 -8.90
N ILE A 141 -21.38 12.13 -7.95
CA ILE A 141 -19.94 11.98 -8.22
C ILE A 141 -19.56 10.55 -8.62
N ASN A 142 -20.57 9.65 -8.74
CA ASN A 142 -20.38 8.26 -9.11
C ASN A 142 -19.34 7.52 -8.25
N LEU A 143 -19.39 7.76 -6.93
CA LEU A 143 -18.54 7.11 -5.94
C LEU A 143 -19.17 5.76 -5.56
N VAL A 144 -18.85 4.72 -6.32
CA VAL A 144 -19.43 3.37 -6.18
C VAL A 144 -18.31 2.34 -5.98
N GLY A 145 -18.57 1.31 -5.20
CA GLY A 145 -17.62 0.23 -4.99
C GLY A 145 -17.58 -0.25 -3.56
N SER A 146 -16.57 -1.09 -3.25
CA SER A 146 -16.36 -1.54 -1.88
C SER A 146 -16.01 -0.34 -0.97
N PRO A 147 -16.55 -0.31 0.24
CA PRO A 147 -16.25 0.75 1.22
C PRO A 147 -14.76 1.00 1.48
N ASP A 148 -13.93 -0.03 1.32
CA ASP A 148 -12.49 0.00 1.59
C ASP A 148 -11.64 0.44 0.38
N LEU A 149 -12.25 0.65 -0.78
CA LEU A 149 -11.53 1.19 -1.94
C LEU A 149 -11.25 2.68 -1.74
N ALA A 150 -10.16 3.16 -2.36
CA ALA A 150 -9.85 4.58 -2.41
C ALA A 150 -10.99 5.37 -3.04
N ALA A 151 -11.32 6.53 -2.46
CA ALA A 151 -12.29 7.46 -3.04
C ALA A 151 -11.76 8.01 -4.36
N TYR A 152 -12.60 7.99 -5.39
CA TYR A 152 -12.26 8.43 -6.74
C TYR A 152 -13.38 9.32 -7.31
N ASN A 153 -13.16 9.96 -8.44
CA ASN A 153 -14.10 10.92 -9.03
C ASN A 153 -14.46 12.12 -8.13
N VAL A 154 -13.65 12.38 -7.10
CA VAL A 154 -13.79 13.55 -6.25
C VAL A 154 -13.05 14.74 -6.86
N THR A 155 -13.62 15.92 -6.77
CA THR A 155 -12.94 17.15 -7.22
C THR A 155 -11.91 17.57 -6.17
N TRP A 156 -10.98 18.44 -6.56
CA TRP A 156 -10.04 19.05 -5.62
C TRP A 156 -10.76 19.79 -4.48
N SER A 157 -11.86 20.50 -4.80
CA SER A 157 -12.67 21.20 -3.80
C SER A 157 -13.31 20.25 -2.80
N ASP A 158 -13.79 19.08 -3.25
CA ASP A 158 -14.38 18.07 -2.38
C ASP A 158 -13.31 17.48 -1.44
N ALA A 159 -12.12 17.21 -1.98
CA ALA A 159 -11.01 16.70 -1.18
C ALA A 159 -10.52 17.70 -0.12
N VAL A 160 -10.44 18.99 -0.47
CA VAL A 160 -10.12 20.06 0.51
C VAL A 160 -11.24 20.20 1.53
N GLY A 161 -12.49 20.10 1.13
CA GLY A 161 -13.65 20.10 2.02
C GLY A 161 -13.60 18.97 3.04
N TYR A 162 -13.30 17.73 2.55
CA TYR A 162 -13.08 16.58 3.41
C TYR A 162 -11.95 16.81 4.43
N ALA A 163 -10.80 17.31 3.97
CA ALA A 163 -9.65 17.56 4.84
C ALA A 163 -9.99 18.58 5.94
N SER A 164 -10.67 19.68 5.59
CA SER A 164 -11.11 20.71 6.55
C SER A 164 -12.14 20.18 7.53
N TRP A 165 -13.08 19.37 7.06
CA TRP A 165 -14.06 18.69 7.92
C TRP A 165 -13.36 17.72 8.89
N LEU A 166 -12.43 16.89 8.41
CA LEU A 166 -11.66 15.98 9.24
C LEU A 166 -10.84 16.73 10.31
N ASP A 167 -10.20 17.86 9.94
CA ASP A 167 -9.49 18.72 10.89
C ASP A 167 -10.40 19.14 12.06
N SER A 168 -11.61 19.61 11.75
CA SER A 168 -12.59 20.02 12.76
C SER A 168 -13.02 18.86 13.66
N LYS A 169 -13.25 17.68 13.07
CA LYS A 169 -13.63 16.47 13.82
C LYS A 169 -12.51 16.01 14.75
N LEU A 170 -11.27 15.99 14.27
CA LEU A 170 -10.14 15.61 15.11
C LEU A 170 -9.89 16.60 16.25
N ARG A 171 -10.08 17.89 16.05
CA ARG A 171 -9.96 18.90 17.11
C ARG A 171 -11.04 18.75 18.19
N SER A 172 -12.26 18.44 17.78
CA SER A 172 -13.41 18.34 18.71
C SER A 172 -13.52 16.99 19.41
N SER A 173 -12.89 15.94 18.87
CA SER A 173 -13.02 14.59 19.42
C SER A 173 -12.14 14.36 20.66
N PRO A 174 -12.73 13.91 21.78
CA PRO A 174 -11.95 13.49 22.94
C PRO A 174 -11.13 12.21 22.69
N ARG A 175 -11.40 11.51 21.61
CA ARG A 175 -10.74 10.25 21.22
C ARG A 175 -9.56 10.47 20.27
N THR A 176 -9.27 11.70 19.89
CA THR A 176 -8.08 12.02 19.10
C THR A 176 -6.84 11.73 19.94
N PRO A 177 -5.88 10.94 19.41
CA PRO A 177 -4.64 10.66 20.12
C PRO A 177 -3.93 11.93 20.56
N GLU A 178 -3.41 11.95 21.78
CA GLU A 178 -2.79 13.14 22.39
C GLU A 178 -1.69 13.75 21.50
N ARG A 179 -0.93 12.93 20.81
CA ARG A 179 0.12 13.42 19.91
C ARG A 179 -0.45 14.20 18.71
N LEU A 180 -1.53 13.72 18.09
CA LEU A 180 -2.21 14.44 17.01
C LEU A 180 -2.86 15.71 17.54
N LYS A 181 -3.46 15.63 18.71
CA LYS A 181 -4.10 16.76 19.37
C LYS A 181 -3.09 17.88 19.64
N ALA A 182 -1.93 17.55 20.20
CA ALA A 182 -0.86 18.51 20.44
C ALA A 182 -0.36 19.19 19.13
N ILE A 183 -0.27 18.44 18.03
CA ILE A 183 0.09 18.99 16.71
C ILE A 183 -0.98 19.98 16.23
N LEU A 184 -2.25 19.58 16.30
CA LEU A 184 -3.37 20.43 15.88
C LEU A 184 -3.46 21.71 16.75
N GLU A 185 -3.28 21.60 18.06
CA GLU A 185 -3.26 22.73 18.99
C GLU A 185 -2.03 23.64 18.75
N GLY A 186 -0.91 23.07 18.36
CA GLY A 186 0.31 23.78 17.99
C GLY A 186 0.28 24.50 16.63
N GLY A 187 -0.89 24.55 15.98
CA GLY A 187 -1.08 25.24 14.70
C GLY A 187 -1.02 24.32 13.47
N GLY A 188 -0.81 23.02 13.66
CA GLY A 188 -0.96 22.02 12.61
C GLY A 188 -2.40 21.94 12.12
N ARG A 189 -2.60 21.44 10.92
CA ARG A 189 -3.92 21.25 10.31
C ARG A 189 -3.95 20.06 9.38
N VAL A 190 -5.12 19.44 9.24
CA VAL A 190 -5.35 18.44 8.21
C VAL A 190 -5.61 19.15 6.87
N THR A 191 -4.85 18.78 5.85
CA THR A 191 -4.96 19.35 4.50
C THR A 191 -4.55 18.30 3.48
N LEU A 192 -4.70 18.59 2.19
CA LEU A 192 -4.05 17.81 1.16
C LEU A 192 -2.54 18.01 1.25
N PRO A 193 -1.73 16.96 1.02
CA PRO A 193 -0.29 17.13 0.94
C PRO A 193 0.08 18.03 -0.23
N SER A 194 1.14 18.80 -0.09
CA SER A 194 1.79 19.44 -1.22
C SER A 194 2.45 18.38 -2.10
N GLU A 195 2.79 18.74 -3.34
CA GLU A 195 3.52 17.86 -4.25
C GLU A 195 4.83 17.36 -3.63
N ALA A 196 5.57 18.23 -2.96
CA ALA A 196 6.82 17.89 -2.29
C ALA A 196 6.62 16.91 -1.11
N GLU A 197 5.60 17.13 -0.28
CA GLU A 197 5.28 16.22 0.82
C GLU A 197 4.86 14.85 0.30
N TRP A 198 4.04 14.81 -0.75
CA TRP A 198 3.59 13.56 -1.37
C TRP A 198 4.77 12.79 -1.96
N GLU A 199 5.64 13.47 -2.72
CA GLU A 199 6.80 12.85 -3.36
C GLU A 199 7.79 12.33 -2.30
N LYS A 200 8.09 13.11 -1.25
CA LYS A 200 8.96 12.68 -0.15
C LYS A 200 8.41 11.45 0.56
N ALA A 201 7.11 11.43 0.84
CA ALA A 201 6.45 10.29 1.47
C ALA A 201 6.51 9.03 0.60
N ALA A 202 6.35 9.17 -0.72
CA ALA A 202 6.38 8.06 -1.68
C ALA A 202 7.80 7.53 -1.94
N ARG A 203 8.80 8.42 -2.07
CA ARG A 203 10.15 8.05 -2.56
C ARG A 203 11.23 8.04 -1.49
N SER A 204 10.92 8.51 -0.27
CA SER A 204 11.92 8.65 0.80
C SER A 204 13.05 9.64 0.42
N THR A 205 14.22 9.51 1.05
CA THR A 205 15.37 10.40 0.89
C THR A 205 16.53 9.79 0.10
N ASP A 206 16.41 8.54 -0.32
CA ASP A 206 17.46 7.78 -1.00
C ASP A 206 17.43 7.90 -2.54
N GLY A 207 16.52 8.72 -3.09
CA GLY A 207 16.42 8.98 -4.53
C GLY A 207 15.85 7.83 -5.35
N ARG A 208 15.18 6.87 -4.71
CA ARG A 208 14.53 5.75 -5.41
C ARG A 208 13.47 6.25 -6.40
N ILE A 209 13.27 5.49 -7.49
CA ILE A 209 12.27 5.82 -8.51
C ILE A 209 10.87 5.41 -8.04
N PHE A 210 10.77 4.25 -7.38
CA PHE A 210 9.52 3.68 -6.88
C PHE A 210 9.59 3.48 -5.35
N PRO A 211 8.46 3.41 -4.65
CA PRO A 211 8.40 3.19 -3.19
C PRO A 211 9.01 1.87 -2.70
N TRP A 212 9.16 0.89 -3.59
CA TRP A 212 9.69 -0.45 -3.30
C TRP A 212 11.07 -0.70 -3.85
#